data_663f8db3c90a0e838e86b49ea2afd8f8
#
_entry.id   663f8db3c90a0e838e86b49ea2afd8f8
#
_cell.length_a   1.000
_cell.length_b   1.000
_cell.length_c   1.000
_cell.angle_alpha   90.00
_cell.angle_beta   90.00
_cell.angle_gamma   90.00
#
_symmetry.space_group_name_H-M   'P 1'
#
loop_
_entity.id
_entity.type
_entity.pdbx_description
1 polymer ?
#
loop_
_entity_poly.entity_id
_entity_poly.type
_entity_poly.pdbx_seq_one_letter_code
_entity_poly.pdbx_strand_id
1 'polypeptide(L)'
;MNQWLYTLKPTRLGMLTEATPEEMETVSRHFAYLQDLTEKGVMILMGRTQNSDESTFGICIFEAENKSAARMIMEADPAVRAGVMRAELYPYKIALMRK
;
A
#
# COMPACT_ATOMS: atom_id res chain seq x y z
N MET A 1 -8.87 6.51 -16.62
CA MET A 1 -9.28 5.99 -15.32
C MET A 1 -8.97 6.96 -14.22
N ASN A 2 -9.70 6.88 -13.12
CA ASN A 2 -9.46 7.74 -11.97
C ASN A 2 -8.27 7.23 -11.17
N GLN A 3 -7.60 8.15 -10.52
CA GLN A 3 -6.48 7.84 -9.64
C GLN A 3 -6.97 7.76 -8.20
N TRP A 4 -6.31 6.90 -7.42
CA TRP A 4 -6.66 6.63 -6.04
C TRP A 4 -5.38 6.50 -5.23
N LEU A 5 -5.52 6.71 -3.94
CA LEU A 5 -4.41 6.54 -3.01
C LEU A 5 -4.91 5.74 -1.81
N TYR A 6 -4.14 4.74 -1.37
CA TYR A 6 -4.38 4.23 -0.04
C TYR A 6 -3.12 4.36 0.81
N THR A 7 -3.35 4.65 2.08
CA THR A 7 -2.27 4.75 3.05
C THR A 7 -2.16 3.43 3.80
N LEU A 8 -0.98 3.16 4.32
CA LEU A 8 -0.69 1.95 5.07
C LEU A 8 0.03 2.32 6.35
N LYS A 9 -0.42 1.77 7.47
CA LYS A 9 0.26 1.91 8.76
C LYS A 9 0.38 0.53 9.40
N PRO A 10 1.55 0.20 9.99
CA PRO A 10 1.68 -1.07 10.71
C PRO A 10 0.66 -1.14 11.84
N THR A 11 0.03 -2.29 12.04
CA THR A 11 -0.85 -2.50 13.18
C THR A 11 -0.04 -2.74 14.45
N ARG A 12 1.21 -3.17 14.31
CA ARG A 12 2.14 -3.35 15.42
C ARG A 12 3.44 -2.63 15.08
N LEU A 13 3.75 -1.60 15.85
CA LEU A 13 4.92 -0.76 15.56
C LEU A 13 6.24 -1.55 15.60
N GLY A 14 6.31 -2.58 16.46
CA GLY A 14 7.50 -3.43 16.55
C GLY A 14 7.84 -4.15 15.25
N MET A 15 6.91 -4.23 14.30
CA MET A 15 7.19 -4.82 13.00
C MET A 15 8.32 -4.09 12.25
N LEU A 16 8.52 -2.81 12.55
CA LEU A 16 9.54 -2.02 11.86
C LEU A 16 10.97 -2.38 12.27
N THR A 17 11.15 -2.87 13.50
CA THR A 17 12.47 -3.17 14.03
C THR A 17 12.65 -4.64 14.41
N GLU A 18 11.55 -5.31 14.79
CA GLU A 18 11.58 -6.70 15.26
C GLU A 18 10.40 -7.47 14.67
N ALA A 19 10.37 -7.55 13.32
CA ALA A 19 9.30 -8.25 12.63
C ALA A 19 9.34 -9.75 12.97
N THR A 20 8.14 -10.33 13.17
CA THR A 20 8.01 -11.77 13.30
C THR A 20 8.22 -12.44 11.95
N PRO A 21 8.54 -13.76 11.91
CA PRO A 21 8.63 -14.46 10.62
C PRO A 21 7.35 -14.35 9.78
N GLU A 22 6.18 -14.38 10.43
CA GLU A 22 4.89 -14.23 9.74
C GLU A 22 4.74 -12.85 9.14
N GLU A 23 5.16 -11.83 9.88
CA GLU A 23 5.12 -10.44 9.37
C GLU A 23 6.06 -10.27 8.19
N MET A 24 7.25 -10.84 8.26
CA MET A 24 8.21 -10.75 7.16
C MET A 24 7.68 -11.42 5.90
N GLU A 25 7.06 -12.58 6.04
CA GLU A 25 6.48 -13.29 4.92
C GLU A 25 5.32 -12.50 4.30
N THR A 26 4.46 -11.94 5.15
CA THR A 26 3.32 -11.13 4.69
C THR A 26 3.79 -9.89 3.94
N VAL A 27 4.81 -9.20 4.46
CA VAL A 27 5.36 -8.01 3.80
C VAL A 27 5.99 -8.39 2.48
N SER A 28 6.62 -9.55 2.39
CA SER A 28 7.17 -10.04 1.13
C SER A 28 6.08 -10.28 0.10
N ARG A 29 4.96 -10.86 0.49
CA ARG A 29 3.81 -11.06 -0.40
C ARG A 29 3.17 -9.74 -0.81
N HIS A 30 3.10 -8.80 0.13
CA HIS A 30 2.63 -7.45 -0.11
C HIS A 30 3.45 -6.78 -1.21
N PHE A 31 4.77 -6.85 -1.10
CA PHE A 31 5.66 -6.28 -2.10
C PHE A 31 5.45 -6.93 -3.47
N ALA A 32 5.36 -8.26 -3.51
CA ALA A 32 5.13 -8.98 -4.76
C ALA A 32 3.80 -8.61 -5.41
N TYR A 33 2.75 -8.44 -4.61
CA TYR A 33 1.45 -8.01 -5.09
C TYR A 33 1.52 -6.64 -5.76
N LEU A 34 2.17 -5.68 -5.09
CA LEU A 34 2.30 -4.32 -5.62
C LEU A 34 3.22 -4.27 -6.83
N GLN A 35 4.27 -5.09 -6.84
CA GLN A 35 5.17 -5.19 -7.98
C GLN A 35 4.41 -5.68 -9.22
N ASP A 36 3.57 -6.70 -9.06
CA ASP A 36 2.74 -7.20 -10.14
C ASP A 36 1.81 -6.13 -10.70
N LEU A 37 1.14 -5.38 -9.83
CA LEU A 37 0.28 -4.29 -10.25
C LEU A 37 1.05 -3.17 -10.95
N THR A 38 2.28 -2.93 -10.54
CA THR A 38 3.13 -1.93 -11.19
C THR A 38 3.49 -2.38 -12.59
N GLU A 39 3.84 -3.65 -12.76
CA GLU A 39 4.19 -4.21 -14.06
C GLU A 39 3.01 -4.21 -15.01
N LYS A 40 1.79 -4.37 -14.47
CA LYS A 40 0.56 -4.33 -15.26
C LYS A 40 0.08 -2.91 -15.57
N GLY A 41 0.74 -1.90 -15.06
CA GLY A 41 0.36 -0.52 -15.29
C GLY A 41 -0.80 -0.02 -14.43
N VAL A 42 -1.19 -0.77 -13.41
CA VAL A 42 -2.26 -0.38 -12.48
C VAL A 42 -1.70 0.50 -11.37
N MET A 43 -0.61 0.06 -10.74
CA MET A 43 0.05 0.82 -9.68
C MET A 43 1.00 1.82 -10.31
N ILE A 44 0.85 3.10 -9.95
CA ILE A 44 1.70 4.18 -10.45
C ILE A 44 2.98 4.28 -9.64
N LEU A 45 2.83 4.32 -8.32
CA LEU A 45 3.98 4.27 -7.42
C LEU A 45 3.54 3.81 -6.05
N MET A 46 4.47 3.26 -5.30
CA MET A 46 4.26 2.96 -3.89
C MET A 46 5.57 3.24 -3.16
N GLY A 47 5.45 3.57 -1.90
CA GLY A 47 6.62 3.83 -1.08
C GLY A 47 6.20 4.04 0.35
N ARG A 48 7.19 4.30 1.21
CA ARG A 48 6.92 4.54 2.61
C ARG A 48 7.86 5.58 3.17
N THR A 49 7.46 6.20 4.26
CA THR A 49 8.36 7.06 5.02
C THR A 49 9.43 6.19 5.67
N GLN A 50 10.61 6.74 5.88
CA GLN A 50 11.74 5.95 6.41
C GLN A 50 11.91 6.09 7.92
N ASN A 51 11.04 6.84 8.57
CA ASN A 51 11.05 6.91 10.03
C ASN A 51 10.47 5.64 10.65
N SER A 52 10.92 5.31 11.87
CA SER A 52 10.55 4.06 12.53
C SER A 52 9.67 4.27 13.76
N ASP A 53 9.06 5.45 13.89
CA ASP A 53 8.16 5.75 15.00
C ASP A 53 6.71 5.61 14.56
N GLU A 54 5.81 6.00 15.44
CA GLU A 54 4.36 5.87 15.19
C GLU A 54 3.85 6.77 14.06
N SER A 55 4.65 7.73 13.59
CA SER A 55 4.27 8.58 12.48
C SER A 55 4.55 7.95 11.11
N THR A 56 5.16 6.78 11.09
CA THR A 56 5.48 6.08 9.83
C THR A 56 4.21 5.74 9.05
N PHE A 57 4.29 5.83 7.74
CA PHE A 57 3.21 5.37 6.87
C PHE A 57 3.74 5.09 5.47
N GLY A 58 2.98 4.30 4.74
CA GLY A 58 3.23 4.07 3.33
C GLY A 58 2.10 4.63 2.49
N ILE A 59 2.35 4.79 1.20
CA ILE A 59 1.33 5.20 0.24
C ILE A 59 1.40 4.31 -1.00
N CYS A 60 0.23 4.13 -1.60
CA CYS A 60 0.09 3.45 -2.89
C CYS A 60 -0.81 4.32 -3.75
N ILE A 61 -0.31 4.77 -4.90
CA ILE A 61 -1.07 5.57 -5.86
C ILE A 61 -1.30 4.72 -7.10
N PHE A 62 -2.56 4.59 -7.52
CA PHE A 62 -2.92 3.64 -8.57
C PHE A 62 -4.17 4.11 -9.32
N GLU A 63 -4.50 3.41 -10.38
CA GLU A 63 -5.67 3.71 -11.22
C GLU A 63 -6.75 2.65 -11.04
N ALA A 64 -8.00 3.10 -10.99
CA ALA A 64 -9.17 2.22 -10.96
C ALA A 64 -10.38 3.00 -11.49
N GLU A 65 -11.35 2.28 -12.04
CA GLU A 65 -12.52 2.92 -12.67
C GLU A 65 -13.39 3.66 -11.66
N ASN A 66 -13.52 3.12 -10.46
CA ASN A 66 -14.42 3.67 -9.45
C ASN A 66 -13.96 3.25 -8.07
N LYS A 67 -14.64 3.76 -7.05
CA LYS A 67 -14.28 3.51 -5.65
C LYS A 67 -14.35 2.02 -5.29
N SER A 68 -15.35 1.32 -5.81
CA SER A 68 -15.50 -0.11 -5.53
C SER A 68 -14.31 -0.90 -6.06
N ALA A 69 -13.88 -0.63 -7.29
CA ALA A 69 -12.71 -1.27 -7.89
C ALA A 69 -11.44 -0.92 -7.11
N ALA A 70 -11.30 0.35 -6.69
CA ALA A 70 -10.16 0.78 -5.91
C ALA A 70 -10.10 0.08 -4.56
N ARG A 71 -11.25 -0.05 -3.90
CA ARG A 71 -11.34 -0.75 -2.61
C ARG A 71 -10.94 -2.22 -2.74
N MET A 72 -11.36 -2.88 -3.81
CA MET A 72 -10.99 -4.27 -4.04
C MET A 72 -9.49 -4.44 -4.17
N ILE A 73 -8.82 -3.51 -4.84
CA ILE A 73 -7.36 -3.55 -4.97
C ILE A 73 -6.70 -3.38 -3.60
N MET A 74 -7.15 -2.42 -2.80
CA MET A 74 -6.63 -2.19 -1.46
C MET A 74 -6.84 -3.41 -0.55
N GLU A 75 -8.05 -3.96 -0.57
CA GLU A 75 -8.40 -5.08 0.31
C GLU A 75 -7.76 -6.40 -0.12
N ALA A 76 -7.32 -6.51 -1.37
CA ALA A 76 -6.60 -7.68 -1.85
C ALA A 76 -5.10 -7.64 -1.51
N ASP A 77 -4.60 -6.51 -1.03
CA ASP A 77 -3.21 -6.40 -0.59
C ASP A 77 -2.97 -7.36 0.57
N PRO A 78 -2.00 -8.29 0.46
CA PRO A 78 -1.77 -9.27 1.52
C PRO A 78 -1.51 -8.69 2.90
N ALA A 79 -0.86 -7.53 2.99
CA ALA A 79 -0.60 -6.89 4.28
C ALA A 79 -1.90 -6.38 4.92
N VAL A 80 -2.85 -5.93 4.11
CA VAL A 80 -4.16 -5.47 4.59
C VAL A 80 -5.03 -6.68 4.97
N ARG A 81 -5.05 -7.70 4.12
CA ARG A 81 -5.86 -8.90 4.38
C ARG A 81 -5.42 -9.64 5.64
N ALA A 82 -4.12 -9.69 5.88
CA ALA A 82 -3.58 -10.38 7.07
C ALA A 82 -3.67 -9.53 8.33
N GLY A 83 -4.09 -8.26 8.22
CA GLY A 83 -4.18 -7.38 9.37
C GLY A 83 -2.83 -6.89 9.88
N VAL A 84 -1.77 -7.06 9.09
CA VAL A 84 -0.43 -6.59 9.44
C VAL A 84 -0.33 -5.08 9.25
N MET A 85 -1.07 -4.55 8.29
CA MET A 85 -1.16 -3.12 8.06
C MET A 85 -2.62 -2.69 8.01
N ARG A 86 -2.86 -1.45 8.46
CA ARG A 86 -4.15 -0.81 8.39
C ARG A 86 -4.13 0.16 7.22
N ALA A 87 -5.18 0.15 6.39
CA ALA A 87 -5.23 0.95 5.18
C ALA A 87 -6.45 1.87 5.16
N GLU A 88 -6.26 3.03 4.53
CA GLU A 88 -7.35 3.98 4.27
C GLU A 88 -7.28 4.39 2.81
N LEU A 89 -8.45 4.48 2.17
CA LEU A 89 -8.58 4.77 0.74
C LEU A 89 -9.09 6.18 0.51
N TYR A 90 -8.47 6.87 -0.46
CA TYR A 90 -8.87 8.24 -0.83
C TYR A 90 -8.90 8.38 -2.34
N PRO A 91 -9.89 9.13 -2.89
CA PRO A 91 -9.77 9.58 -4.26
C PRO A 91 -8.59 10.55 -4.34
N TYR A 92 -7.83 10.47 -5.43
CA TYR A 92 -6.59 11.23 -5.53
C TYR A 92 -6.42 11.77 -6.94
N LYS A 93 -5.70 12.86 -7.07
CA LYS A 93 -5.36 13.40 -8.38
C LYS A 93 -3.91 13.84 -8.37
N ILE A 94 -3.11 13.23 -9.23
CA ILE A 94 -1.74 13.69 -9.44
C ILE A 94 -1.82 14.98 -10.22
N ALA A 95 -1.40 16.08 -9.63
CA ALA A 95 -1.43 17.38 -10.29
C ALA A 95 -0.19 17.59 -11.16
N LEU A 96 0.97 17.17 -10.66
CA LEU A 96 2.24 17.30 -11.38
C LEU A 96 3.08 16.06 -11.09
N MET A 97 3.79 15.59 -12.09
CA MET A 97 4.67 14.45 -11.92
C MET A 97 5.86 14.63 -12.86
N ARG A 98 7.05 14.36 -12.33
CA ARG A 98 8.28 14.39 -13.14
C ARG A 98 8.22 13.25 -14.15
N LYS A 99 8.68 13.55 -15.36
CA LYS A 99 8.77 12.53 -16.40
C LYS A 99 10.06 11.73 -16.29
#